data_2fc0bf08b069ee5ef8b9a82171a0699e
#
_entry.id   2fc0bf08b069ee5ef8b9a82171a0699e
#
_cell.length_a   1.000
_cell.length_b   1.000
_cell.length_c   1.000
_cell.angle_alpha   90.00
_cell.angle_beta   90.00
_cell.angle_gamma   90.00
#
_symmetry.space_group_name_H-M   'P 1'
#
loop_
_entity.id
_entity.type
_entity.pdbx_description
1 polymer ?
#
loop_
_entity_poly.entity_id
_entity_poly.type
_entity_poly.pdbx_seq_one_letter_code
_entity_poly.pdbx_strand_id
1 'polypeptide(L)'
;SIVNDVLDISRIESDMMTFTYMDVYLPSFMKDLYNSIQLRRPEGVEMTLDACPDIIFNIDRNRLWQICMNLLTNAVKHTKKGHIWFGYTLEAEEKMIKFYVSDTGCGIPKDELDNIFARFVQLSDFEQGVGLGLAICKGLVLKMGGNISVISEEGFGSTFIFTLPMKRPNSWKN
;
A
#
# COMPACT_ATOMS: atom_id res chain seq x y z
N SER A 1 0.15 0.22 -15.90
CA SER A 1 1.09 -0.21 -16.95
C SER A 1 2.51 0.14 -16.56
N ILE A 2 3.48 -0.54 -17.15
CA ILE A 2 4.92 -0.28 -16.93
C ILE A 2 5.30 1.16 -17.28
N VAL A 3 4.76 1.69 -18.36
CA VAL A 3 5.01 3.08 -18.80
C VAL A 3 4.53 4.08 -17.74
N ASN A 4 3.34 3.89 -17.20
CA ASN A 4 2.81 4.76 -16.14
C ASN A 4 3.65 4.65 -14.85
N ASP A 5 4.11 3.45 -14.51
CA ASP A 5 4.96 3.23 -13.34
C ASP A 5 6.30 3.92 -13.48
N VAL A 6 6.94 3.84 -14.63
CA VAL A 6 8.20 4.55 -14.92
C VAL A 6 8.00 6.07 -14.84
N LEU A 7 6.91 6.59 -15.39
CA LEU A 7 6.57 8.01 -15.31
C LEU A 7 6.33 8.46 -13.87
N ASP A 8 5.63 7.67 -13.06
CA ASP A 8 5.41 7.97 -11.64
C ASP A 8 6.73 8.01 -10.86
N ILE A 9 7.62 7.04 -11.06
CA ILE A 9 8.95 7.04 -10.43
C ILE A 9 9.74 8.28 -10.84
N SER A 10 9.73 8.64 -12.12
CA SER A 10 10.41 9.84 -12.61
C SER A 10 9.89 11.11 -11.95
N ARG A 11 8.57 11.25 -11.81
CA ARG A 11 7.95 12.41 -11.14
C ARG A 11 8.27 12.46 -9.65
N ILE A 12 8.31 11.31 -8.98
CA ILE A 12 8.70 11.23 -7.58
C ILE A 12 10.15 11.67 -7.39
N GLU A 13 11.07 11.20 -8.22
CA GLU A 13 12.50 11.53 -8.12
C GLU A 13 12.82 12.98 -8.47
N SER A 14 12.11 13.54 -9.44
CA SER A 14 12.31 14.92 -9.87
C SER A 14 11.57 15.97 -9.03
N ASP A 15 10.89 15.54 -7.96
CA ASP A 15 10.05 16.40 -7.12
C ASP A 15 8.90 17.08 -7.89
N MET A 16 8.51 16.54 -9.03
CA MET A 16 7.43 17.09 -9.87
C MET A 16 6.07 16.45 -9.61
N MET A 17 5.97 15.58 -8.60
CA MET A 17 4.71 14.96 -8.22
C MET A 17 3.78 16.00 -7.58
N THR A 18 2.58 16.13 -8.14
CA THR A 18 1.51 16.98 -7.58
C THR A 18 0.39 16.09 -7.05
N PHE A 19 -0.26 16.57 -6.00
CA PHE A 19 -1.37 15.87 -5.36
C PHE A 19 -2.64 16.73 -5.39
N THR A 20 -3.77 16.08 -5.63
CA THR A 20 -5.08 16.72 -5.58
C THR A 20 -5.81 16.20 -4.34
N TYR A 21 -5.81 16.99 -3.28
CA TYR A 21 -6.44 16.62 -2.01
C TYR A 21 -7.95 16.86 -2.04
N MET A 22 -8.69 15.90 -1.53
CA MET A 22 -10.14 15.95 -1.41
C MET A 22 -10.59 15.15 -0.18
N ASP A 23 -11.77 15.43 0.30
CA ASP A 23 -12.36 14.66 1.39
C ASP A 23 -12.80 13.27 0.88
N VAL A 24 -12.28 12.23 1.50
CA VAL A 24 -12.57 10.84 1.19
C VAL A 24 -13.22 10.18 2.39
N TYR A 25 -14.42 9.64 2.18
CA TYR A 25 -15.07 8.80 3.18
C TYR A 25 -14.44 7.42 3.16
N LEU A 26 -13.59 7.15 4.15
CA LEU A 26 -12.75 5.96 4.16
C LEU A 26 -13.52 4.63 4.18
N PRO A 27 -14.64 4.49 4.92
CA PRO A 27 -15.37 3.22 4.89
C PRO A 27 -15.85 2.80 3.51
N SER A 28 -16.39 3.72 2.71
CA SER A 28 -16.81 3.42 1.34
C SER A 28 -15.62 3.20 0.41
N PHE A 29 -14.55 3.97 0.59
CA PHE A 29 -13.30 3.77 -0.13
C PHE A 29 -12.72 2.36 0.07
N MET A 30 -12.67 1.90 1.32
CA MET A 30 -12.16 0.56 1.64
C MET A 30 -13.06 -0.55 1.08
N LYS A 31 -14.38 -0.33 1.08
CA LYS A 31 -15.31 -1.27 0.48
C LYS A 31 -15.12 -1.37 -1.04
N ASP A 32 -14.87 -0.26 -1.72
CA ASP A 32 -14.57 -0.24 -3.14
C ASP A 32 -13.27 -1.00 -3.45
N LEU A 33 -12.24 -0.82 -2.62
CA LEU A 33 -11.01 -1.61 -2.71
C LEU A 33 -11.27 -3.10 -2.56
N TYR A 34 -12.03 -3.48 -1.54
CA TYR A 34 -12.40 -4.87 -1.29
C TYR A 34 -13.10 -5.48 -2.49
N ASN A 35 -14.11 -4.79 -3.03
CA ASN A 35 -14.85 -5.26 -4.19
C ASN A 35 -13.95 -5.44 -5.41
N SER A 36 -13.02 -4.52 -5.62
CA SER A 36 -12.08 -4.59 -6.75
C SER A 36 -11.08 -5.74 -6.62
N ILE A 37 -10.50 -5.91 -5.46
CA ILE A 37 -9.47 -6.96 -5.27
C ILE A 37 -10.07 -8.36 -5.19
N GLN A 38 -11.32 -8.50 -4.75
CA GLN A 38 -12.04 -9.77 -4.72
C GLN A 38 -12.06 -10.47 -6.08
N LEU A 39 -12.12 -9.70 -7.16
CA LEU A 39 -12.13 -10.25 -8.53
C LEU A 39 -10.83 -10.96 -8.90
N ARG A 40 -9.76 -10.69 -8.17
CA ARG A 40 -8.43 -11.28 -8.37
C ARG A 40 -8.06 -12.32 -7.33
N ARG A 41 -8.95 -12.60 -6.41
CA ARG A 41 -8.70 -13.55 -5.31
C ARG A 41 -8.46 -14.96 -5.84
N PRO A 42 -7.32 -15.60 -5.53
CA PRO A 42 -7.08 -16.99 -5.91
C PRO A 42 -8.05 -17.94 -5.21
N GLU A 43 -8.32 -19.07 -5.83
CA GLU A 43 -9.04 -20.15 -5.18
C GLU A 43 -8.27 -20.62 -3.94
N GLY A 44 -8.95 -20.83 -2.83
CA GLY A 44 -8.35 -21.24 -1.57
C GLY A 44 -7.76 -20.12 -0.74
N VAL A 45 -7.91 -18.87 -1.17
CA VAL A 45 -7.52 -17.68 -0.39
C VAL A 45 -8.78 -16.97 0.10
N GLU A 46 -8.88 -16.79 1.41
CA GLU A 46 -9.91 -15.95 2.03
C GLU A 46 -9.43 -14.52 2.10
N MET A 47 -10.34 -13.57 1.95
CA MET A 47 -10.03 -12.15 2.02
C MET A 47 -11.02 -11.43 2.94
N THR A 48 -10.50 -10.62 3.84
CA THR A 48 -11.29 -9.91 4.83
C THR A 48 -10.92 -8.43 4.84
N LEU A 49 -11.92 -7.57 4.76
CA LEU A 49 -11.80 -6.17 5.14
C LEU A 49 -12.18 -6.06 6.62
N ASP A 50 -11.21 -5.67 7.45
CA ASP A 50 -11.44 -5.51 8.88
C ASP A 50 -12.38 -4.34 9.16
N ALA A 51 -13.09 -4.40 10.29
CA ALA A 51 -13.91 -3.28 10.76
C ALA A 51 -13.01 -2.06 11.02
N CYS A 52 -13.39 -0.93 10.44
CA CYS A 52 -12.60 0.29 10.49
C CYS A 52 -13.42 1.44 11.07
N PRO A 53 -12.74 2.41 11.73
CA PRO A 53 -13.41 3.63 12.21
C PRO A 53 -14.08 4.41 11.08
N ASP A 54 -15.15 5.11 11.42
CA ASP A 54 -15.86 5.99 10.49
C ASP A 54 -15.14 7.33 10.39
N ILE A 55 -14.34 7.51 9.33
CA ILE A 55 -13.44 8.66 9.16
C ILE A 55 -13.60 9.26 7.77
N ILE A 56 -13.66 10.60 7.71
CA ILE A 56 -13.46 11.39 6.50
C ILE A 56 -12.00 11.85 6.50
N PHE A 57 -11.27 11.48 5.45
CA PHE A 57 -9.84 11.75 5.31
C PHE A 57 -9.57 12.66 4.12
N ASN A 58 -8.88 13.78 4.35
CA ASN A 58 -8.48 14.69 3.27
C ASN A 58 -7.16 14.19 2.67
N ILE A 59 -7.24 13.63 1.46
CA ILE A 59 -6.12 12.97 0.79
C ILE A 59 -6.34 12.97 -0.73
N ASP A 60 -5.29 12.72 -1.49
CA ASP A 60 -5.43 12.41 -2.91
C ASP A 60 -5.98 10.99 -3.06
N ARG A 61 -7.26 10.89 -3.42
CA ARG A 61 -7.97 9.61 -3.52
C ARG A 61 -7.31 8.64 -4.49
N ASN A 62 -6.87 9.13 -5.64
CA ASN A 62 -6.29 8.29 -6.68
C ASN A 62 -4.93 7.73 -6.24
N ARG A 63 -4.14 8.54 -5.56
CA ARG A 63 -2.84 8.08 -5.03
C ARG A 63 -3.01 7.11 -3.86
N LEU A 64 -3.96 7.38 -2.97
CA LEU A 64 -4.29 6.41 -1.91
C LEU A 64 -4.76 5.07 -2.51
N TRP A 65 -5.61 5.11 -3.52
CA TRP A 65 -6.04 3.92 -4.25
C TRP A 65 -4.86 3.15 -4.83
N GLN A 66 -3.95 3.85 -5.48
CA GLN A 66 -2.75 3.27 -6.09
C GLN A 66 -1.88 2.57 -5.06
N ILE A 67 -1.64 3.19 -3.91
CA ILE A 67 -0.84 2.59 -2.82
C ILE A 67 -1.54 1.31 -2.33
N CYS A 68 -2.81 1.40 -1.98
CA CYS A 68 -3.56 0.26 -1.46
C CYS A 68 -3.64 -0.89 -2.46
N MET A 69 -3.93 -0.60 -3.73
CA MET A 69 -4.02 -1.63 -4.77
C MET A 69 -2.66 -2.28 -5.06
N ASN A 70 -1.56 -1.52 -5.03
CA ASN A 70 -0.24 -2.11 -5.16
C ASN A 70 0.07 -3.11 -4.03
N LEU A 71 -0.27 -2.76 -2.79
CA LEU A 71 -0.07 -3.66 -1.65
C LEU A 71 -1.01 -4.88 -1.71
N LEU A 72 -2.27 -4.68 -2.08
CA LEU A 72 -3.24 -5.77 -2.19
C LEU A 72 -2.91 -6.73 -3.33
N THR A 73 -2.54 -6.23 -4.51
CA THR A 73 -2.12 -7.09 -5.62
C THR A 73 -0.84 -7.85 -5.30
N ASN A 74 0.08 -7.23 -4.56
CA ASN A 74 1.26 -7.89 -4.03
C ASN A 74 0.89 -9.06 -3.11
N ALA A 75 -0.03 -8.85 -2.16
CA ALA A 75 -0.52 -9.90 -1.27
C ALA A 75 -1.18 -11.06 -2.05
N VAL A 76 -1.98 -10.74 -3.05
CA VAL A 76 -2.63 -11.74 -3.92
C VAL A 76 -1.60 -12.59 -4.68
N LYS A 77 -0.55 -11.96 -5.21
CA LYS A 77 0.51 -12.70 -5.90
C LYS A 77 1.24 -13.68 -5.00
N HIS A 78 1.42 -13.32 -3.75
CA HIS A 78 2.28 -14.04 -2.80
C HIS A 78 1.53 -15.02 -1.91
N THR A 79 0.21 -15.06 -2.00
CA THR A 79 -0.62 -15.95 -1.20
C THR A 79 -1.30 -16.95 -2.11
N LYS A 80 -0.83 -18.20 -2.10
CA LYS A 80 -1.42 -19.30 -2.89
C LYS A 80 -2.58 -19.95 -2.18
N LYS A 81 -2.51 -20.06 -0.88
CA LYS A 81 -3.55 -20.54 0.05
C LYS A 81 -3.44 -19.76 1.33
N GLY A 82 -4.56 -19.56 2.01
CA GLY A 82 -4.62 -18.94 3.31
C GLY A 82 -5.48 -17.70 3.34
N HIS A 83 -4.97 -16.61 3.88
CA HIS A 83 -5.79 -15.45 4.21
C HIS A 83 -5.06 -14.14 3.89
N ILE A 84 -5.82 -13.18 3.37
CA ILE A 84 -5.41 -11.79 3.22
C ILE A 84 -6.42 -10.93 3.97
N TRP A 85 -5.94 -10.00 4.80
CA TRP A 85 -6.80 -9.03 5.48
C TRP A 85 -6.16 -7.65 5.46
N PHE A 86 -7.02 -6.65 5.46
CA PHE A 86 -6.58 -5.27 5.40
C PHE A 86 -7.57 -4.34 6.07
N GLY A 87 -7.11 -3.14 6.37
CA GLY A 87 -7.91 -2.14 7.03
C GLY A 87 -7.08 -0.92 7.41
N TYR A 88 -7.62 -0.10 8.28
CA TYR A 88 -6.90 1.02 8.87
C TYR A 88 -7.31 1.23 10.32
N THR A 89 -6.42 1.87 11.07
CA THR A 89 -6.66 2.32 12.43
C THR A 89 -6.33 3.81 12.55
N LEU A 90 -6.95 4.47 13.51
CA LEU A 90 -6.66 5.85 13.85
C LEU A 90 -5.63 5.89 14.99
N GLU A 91 -4.46 6.41 14.71
CA GLU A 91 -3.45 6.74 15.72
C GLU A 91 -3.68 8.18 16.19
N ALA A 92 -4.62 8.34 17.12
CA ALA A 92 -5.15 9.66 17.48
C ALA A 92 -4.09 10.59 18.10
N GLU A 93 -3.20 10.07 18.93
CA GLU A 93 -2.13 10.86 19.57
C GLU A 93 -1.14 11.41 18.56
N GLU A 94 -0.80 10.62 17.55
CA GLU A 94 0.12 10.99 16.48
C GLU A 94 -0.56 11.74 15.33
N LYS A 95 -1.90 11.81 15.34
CA LYS A 95 -2.71 12.39 14.27
C LYS A 95 -2.42 11.75 12.92
N MET A 96 -2.26 10.44 12.93
CA MET A 96 -1.97 9.62 11.76
C MET A 96 -3.08 8.59 11.55
N ILE A 97 -3.30 8.24 10.28
CA ILE A 97 -4.07 7.05 9.93
C ILE A 97 -3.08 5.98 9.48
N LYS A 98 -3.20 4.82 10.08
CA LYS A 98 -2.35 3.66 9.82
C LYS A 98 -3.12 2.65 8.99
N PHE A 99 -2.65 2.40 7.78
CA PHE A 99 -3.19 1.38 6.87
C PHE A 99 -2.31 0.14 6.91
N TYR A 100 -2.92 -1.01 6.76
CA TYR A 100 -2.19 -2.28 6.73
C TYR A 100 -2.80 -3.26 5.74
N VAL A 101 -1.94 -4.09 5.17
CA VAL A 101 -2.29 -5.26 4.35
C VAL A 101 -1.48 -6.43 4.85
N SER A 102 -2.15 -7.45 5.35
CA SER A 102 -1.53 -8.66 5.89
C SER A 102 -1.88 -9.87 5.04
N ASP A 103 -0.92 -10.75 4.87
CA ASP A 103 -1.12 -12.02 4.19
C ASP A 103 -0.41 -13.18 4.91
N THR A 104 -0.89 -14.38 4.67
CA THR A 104 -0.27 -15.62 5.13
C THR A 104 0.48 -16.32 4.00
N GLY A 105 1.06 -15.54 3.10
CA GLY A 105 1.81 -16.03 1.96
C GLY A 105 3.20 -16.53 2.30
N CYS A 106 4.07 -16.51 1.32
CA CYS A 106 5.42 -17.06 1.47
C CYS A 106 6.35 -16.25 2.38
N GLY A 107 5.98 -15.02 2.72
CA GLY A 107 6.86 -14.12 3.48
C GLY A 107 8.06 -13.66 2.67
N ILE A 108 8.94 -12.91 3.30
CA ILE A 108 10.12 -12.31 2.68
C ILE A 108 11.35 -12.75 3.46
N PRO A 109 12.38 -13.30 2.78
CA PRO A 109 13.64 -13.63 3.43
C PRO A 109 14.24 -12.41 4.13
N LYS A 110 14.84 -12.63 5.30
CA LYS A 110 15.36 -11.57 6.16
C LYS A 110 16.42 -10.71 5.46
N ASP A 111 17.25 -11.31 4.62
CA ASP A 111 18.28 -10.62 3.85
C ASP A 111 17.72 -9.77 2.70
N GLU A 112 16.48 -9.99 2.29
CA GLU A 112 15.80 -9.21 1.25
C GLU A 112 14.95 -8.05 1.80
N LEU A 113 14.62 -8.05 3.09
CA LEU A 113 13.72 -7.05 3.71
C LEU A 113 14.20 -5.61 3.54
N ASP A 114 15.50 -5.36 3.60
CA ASP A 114 16.06 -4.01 3.49
C ASP A 114 15.92 -3.42 2.08
N ASN A 115 15.73 -4.25 1.06
CA ASN A 115 15.77 -3.86 -0.34
C ASN A 115 14.41 -3.92 -1.05
N ILE A 116 13.34 -4.36 -0.38
CA ILE A 116 12.05 -4.60 -1.06
C ILE A 116 11.40 -3.35 -1.63
N PHE A 117 11.73 -2.18 -1.11
CA PHE A 117 11.23 -0.89 -1.60
C PHE A 117 12.16 -0.26 -2.66
N ALA A 118 13.27 -0.87 -2.98
CA ALA A 118 14.13 -0.42 -4.04
C ALA A 118 13.51 -0.70 -5.41
N ARG A 119 13.90 0.08 -6.42
CA ARG A 119 13.38 -0.10 -7.78
C ARG A 119 13.90 -1.38 -8.41
N PHE A 120 13.07 -2.01 -9.23
CA PHE A 120 13.40 -3.21 -10.00
C PHE A 120 13.82 -4.41 -9.14
N VAL A 121 13.52 -4.41 -7.85
CA VAL A 121 13.71 -5.57 -7.00
C VAL A 121 12.60 -6.57 -7.25
N GLN A 122 12.99 -7.75 -7.72
CA GLN A 122 12.13 -8.92 -7.77
C GLN A 122 12.64 -9.91 -6.73
N LEU A 123 11.75 -10.36 -5.87
CA LEU A 123 12.07 -11.43 -4.95
C LEU A 123 12.20 -12.72 -5.77
N SER A 124 13.14 -13.59 -5.39
CA SER A 124 13.55 -14.76 -6.17
C SER A 124 12.43 -15.74 -6.57
N ASP A 125 11.29 -15.68 -5.87
CA ASP A 125 10.13 -16.53 -6.12
C ASP A 125 8.97 -15.81 -6.85
N PHE A 126 9.20 -14.59 -7.32
CA PHE A 126 8.14 -13.72 -7.83
C PHE A 126 8.39 -13.29 -9.27
N GLU A 127 7.95 -14.12 -10.19
CA GLU A 127 8.29 -14.02 -11.60
C GLU A 127 7.53 -12.95 -12.42
N GLN A 128 6.65 -12.16 -11.85
CA GLN A 128 5.84 -11.26 -12.66
C GLN A 128 5.76 -9.83 -12.09
N GLY A 129 6.37 -8.92 -12.80
CA GLY A 129 6.35 -7.50 -12.53
C GLY A 129 7.73 -6.86 -12.70
N VAL A 130 7.77 -5.55 -12.87
CA VAL A 130 9.01 -4.79 -13.08
C VAL A 130 9.68 -4.40 -11.77
N GLY A 131 9.06 -4.73 -10.61
CA GLY A 131 9.59 -4.38 -9.30
C GLY A 131 9.47 -2.89 -8.96
N LEU A 132 8.50 -2.19 -9.53
CA LEU A 132 8.28 -0.76 -9.30
C LEU A 132 7.17 -0.46 -8.30
N GLY A 133 6.23 -1.39 -8.10
CA GLY A 133 5.03 -1.13 -7.28
C GLY A 133 5.33 -0.70 -5.85
N LEU A 134 6.22 -1.40 -5.15
CA LEU A 134 6.60 -1.06 -3.78
C LEU A 134 7.43 0.23 -3.70
N ALA A 135 8.31 0.48 -4.67
CA ALA A 135 9.07 1.73 -4.76
C ALA A 135 8.13 2.93 -4.95
N ILE A 136 7.10 2.80 -5.78
CA ILE A 136 6.06 3.81 -5.97
C ILE A 136 5.30 4.06 -4.66
N CYS A 137 4.88 3.00 -3.96
CA CYS A 137 4.21 3.13 -2.66
C CYS A 137 5.06 3.94 -1.68
N LYS A 138 6.33 3.59 -1.54
CA LYS A 138 7.25 4.31 -0.65
C LYS A 138 7.39 5.78 -1.06
N GLY A 139 7.60 6.05 -2.34
CA GLY A 139 7.72 7.40 -2.85
C GLY A 139 6.49 8.25 -2.58
N LEU A 140 5.31 7.73 -2.87
CA LEU A 140 4.05 8.44 -2.65
C LEU A 140 3.79 8.69 -1.16
N VAL A 141 3.97 7.68 -0.33
CA VAL A 141 3.77 7.79 1.13
C VAL A 141 4.71 8.83 1.74
N LEU A 142 5.99 8.82 1.38
CA LEU A 142 6.98 9.81 1.86
C LEU A 142 6.62 11.22 1.39
N LYS A 143 6.23 11.39 0.14
CA LYS A 143 5.82 12.70 -0.40
C LYS A 143 4.56 13.25 0.27
N MET A 144 3.68 12.39 0.75
CA MET A 144 2.49 12.78 1.51
C MET A 144 2.74 12.92 3.02
N GLY A 145 4.00 12.83 3.46
CA GLY A 145 4.40 13.07 4.85
C GLY A 145 4.25 11.87 5.77
N GLY A 146 4.07 10.68 5.22
CA GLY A 146 3.93 9.45 5.98
C GLY A 146 5.17 8.57 5.97
N ASN A 147 4.97 7.33 6.38
CA ASN A 147 5.99 6.30 6.40
C ASN A 147 5.41 4.95 5.98
N ILE A 148 6.23 4.08 5.43
CA ILE A 148 5.87 2.72 5.06
C ILE A 148 6.89 1.73 5.62
N SER A 149 6.41 0.59 6.09
CA SER A 149 7.23 -0.47 6.64
C SER A 149 6.64 -1.84 6.34
N VAL A 150 7.41 -2.87 6.61
CA VAL A 150 6.98 -4.26 6.46
C VAL A 150 7.46 -5.08 7.66
N ILE A 151 6.61 -5.98 8.10
CA ILE A 151 6.93 -7.04 9.05
C ILE A 151 6.69 -8.35 8.32
N SER A 152 7.69 -9.19 8.23
CA SER A 152 7.58 -10.44 7.47
C SER A 152 8.45 -11.52 8.07
N GLU A 153 7.97 -12.75 7.95
CA GLU A 153 8.70 -13.96 8.29
C GLU A 153 8.55 -14.95 7.15
N GLU A 154 9.68 -15.40 6.61
CA GLU A 154 9.70 -16.36 5.51
C GLU A 154 8.93 -17.62 5.87
N GLY A 155 8.03 -18.04 5.01
CA GLY A 155 7.16 -19.20 5.21
C GLY A 155 5.87 -18.91 5.97
N PHE A 156 5.69 -17.74 6.57
CA PHE A 156 4.53 -17.40 7.40
C PHE A 156 3.68 -16.26 6.85
N GLY A 157 4.28 -15.30 6.17
CA GLY A 157 3.55 -14.20 5.55
C GLY A 157 4.16 -12.84 5.81
N SER A 158 3.43 -11.80 5.39
CA SER A 158 3.89 -10.42 5.46
C SER A 158 2.78 -9.48 5.91
N THR A 159 3.15 -8.40 6.59
CA THR A 159 2.28 -7.28 6.88
C THR A 159 2.95 -6.00 6.41
N PHE A 160 2.36 -5.35 5.42
CA PHE A 160 2.76 -4.02 4.97
C PHE A 160 1.93 -2.98 5.71
N ILE A 161 2.60 -1.96 6.24
CA ILE A 161 1.99 -0.91 7.03
C ILE A 161 2.43 0.43 6.46
N PHE A 162 1.48 1.34 6.22
CA PHE A 162 1.83 2.72 5.95
C PHE A 162 0.96 3.68 6.76
N THR A 163 1.55 4.80 7.12
CA THR A 163 0.88 5.86 7.87
C THR A 163 0.83 7.13 7.04
N LEU A 164 -0.27 7.85 7.16
CA LEU A 164 -0.43 9.16 6.52
C LEU A 164 -0.96 10.16 7.54
N PRO A 165 -0.48 11.42 7.52
CA PRO A 165 -0.94 12.43 8.46
C PRO A 165 -2.39 12.84 8.16
N MET A 166 -3.18 13.04 9.19
CA MET A 166 -4.56 13.51 9.09
C MET A 166 -4.65 14.95 8.57
N LYS A 167 -3.61 15.75 8.80
CA LYS A 167 -3.50 17.11 8.29
C LYS A 167 -2.32 17.19 7.34
N ARG A 168 -2.51 17.88 6.20
CA ARG A 168 -1.42 18.13 5.27
C ARG A 168 -0.33 18.95 5.94
N PRO A 169 0.96 18.65 5.69
CA PRO A 169 2.07 19.48 6.15
C PRO A 169 1.90 20.94 5.68
N ASN A 170 2.32 21.90 6.52
CA ASN A 170 2.20 23.33 6.20
C ASN A 170 2.91 23.73 4.90
N SER A 171 3.97 23.02 4.53
CA SER A 171 4.70 23.22 3.28
C SER A 171 3.88 22.95 2.01
N TRP A 172 2.71 22.34 2.14
CA TRP A 172 1.83 22.02 1.01
C TRP A 172 0.64 22.98 0.90
N LYS A 173 0.58 23.95 1.77
CA LYS A 173 -0.43 25.00 1.71
C LYS A 173 0.01 26.06 0.69
N ASN A 174 -0.39 25.87 -0.52
CA ASN A 174 -0.33 26.91 -1.56
C ASN A 174 -1.67 26.96 -2.29
#